data_a9f04941406dcd19961c3ac5dd2c7e4c
#
_entry.id   a9f04941406dcd19961c3ac5dd2c7e4c
#
_cell.length_a   1.000
_cell.length_b   1.000
_cell.length_c   1.000
_cell.angle_alpha   90.00
_cell.angle_beta   90.00
_cell.angle_gamma   90.00
#
_symmetry.space_group_name_H-M   'P 1'
#
loop_
_entity.id
_entity.type
_entity.pdbx_description
1 polymer ?
#
loop_
_entity_poly.entity_id
_entity_poly.type
_entity_poly.pdbx_seq_one_letter_code
_entity_poly.pdbx_strand_id
1 'polypeptide(L)'
;MKRNKIIAVLLSAALFALALSACGSKSHASKGDSSSESGQKTESAARVTVKLGVVGSIYEDLWKPAKEALKGEGIDLELVQFSDYVTPNNALANGEIDLNSFQHRIYLQNEIDSHGYKIQNIGNTFIIPLNLYSRKLSSVKELKDGDTVAIPDDLTNGGRALKVLEAAGLIALDPNAAFNPTIDNIVKYNVGIKIEELKANVIPSALSDVTAAVVNGNYALDFGLKTDEAIYKDSVLDVEEYWNLIAARTADLEDPDKAAVYEKVVKAFQSPETEKIFNDTYGGYFIKVGWDQNLLAK
;
A
#
# COMPACT_ATOMS: atom_id res chain seq x y z
N MET A 1 -46.01 -6.80 -33.08
CA MET A 1 -47.31 -7.05 -32.47
C MET A 1 -47.18 -7.18 -30.98
N LYS A 2 -47.97 -6.33 -30.23
CA LYS A 2 -48.49 -6.48 -28.83
C LYS A 2 -47.41 -6.54 -27.73
N ARG A 3 -47.45 -5.84 -26.59
CA ARG A 3 -48.28 -4.71 -26.03
C ARG A 3 -47.72 -4.38 -24.66
N ASN A 4 -47.63 -3.08 -24.37
CA ASN A 4 -47.38 -2.41 -23.07
C ASN A 4 -48.10 -3.04 -21.88
N LYS A 5 -47.51 -2.99 -20.70
CA LYS A 5 -48.24 -2.71 -19.46
C LYS A 5 -47.43 -1.79 -18.54
N ILE A 6 -47.93 -0.58 -18.46
CA ILE A 6 -47.70 0.44 -17.44
C ILE A 6 -48.56 0.05 -16.22
N ILE A 7 -48.00 0.09 -15.03
CA ILE A 7 -48.77 0.19 -13.79
C ILE A 7 -48.15 1.29 -12.95
N ALA A 8 -48.90 2.39 -12.82
CA ALA A 8 -48.73 3.46 -11.86
C ALA A 8 -49.72 3.25 -10.72
N VAL A 9 -49.30 3.38 -9.47
CA VAL A 9 -50.19 3.57 -8.28
C VAL A 9 -49.39 4.40 -7.27
N LEU A 10 -49.64 5.65 -7.17
CA LEU A 10 -50.45 6.47 -6.25
C LEU A 10 -49.85 6.71 -4.84
N LEU A 11 -49.68 8.03 -4.60
CA LEU A 11 -49.41 8.76 -3.35
C LEU A 11 -50.36 8.32 -2.20
N SER A 12 -49.83 8.39 -0.97
CA SER A 12 -50.63 8.73 0.22
C SER A 12 -49.79 9.61 1.16
N ALA A 13 -50.15 10.87 1.20
CA ALA A 13 -49.73 11.87 2.21
C ALA A 13 -50.67 11.71 3.44
N ALA A 14 -50.10 11.73 4.64
CA ALA A 14 -50.85 11.95 5.87
C ALA A 14 -50.11 12.94 6.76
N LEU A 15 -50.62 14.17 6.78
CA LEU A 15 -50.36 15.19 7.79
C LEU A 15 -50.98 14.78 9.11
N PHE A 16 -50.29 14.98 10.24
CA PHE A 16 -50.91 15.21 11.54
C PHE A 16 -50.24 16.38 12.26
N ALA A 17 -51.11 17.32 12.63
CA ALA A 17 -50.78 18.60 13.23
C ALA A 17 -50.88 18.58 14.75
N LEU A 18 -50.05 19.38 15.41
CA LEU A 18 -50.21 20.20 16.61
C LEU A 18 -51.14 19.74 17.77
N ALA A 19 -50.54 19.70 18.97
CA ALA A 19 -51.22 20.21 20.17
C ALA A 19 -50.20 20.83 21.14
N LEU A 20 -50.27 22.17 21.27
CA LEU A 20 -49.76 22.95 22.38
C LEU A 20 -50.64 22.72 23.63
N SER A 21 -50.00 22.62 24.80
CA SER A 21 -50.66 22.92 26.07
C SER A 21 -49.67 23.53 27.04
N ALA A 22 -49.85 24.80 27.29
CA ALA A 22 -49.24 25.62 28.34
C ALA A 22 -50.11 25.58 29.60
N CYS A 23 -49.50 25.48 30.78
CA CYS A 23 -49.96 25.94 32.10
C CYS A 23 -48.77 25.72 33.06
N GLY A 24 -48.19 26.63 33.67
CA GLY A 24 -48.29 27.77 34.48
C GLY A 24 -48.56 27.46 35.95
N SER A 25 -47.57 27.63 36.88
CA SER A 25 -47.71 28.33 38.13
C SER A 25 -46.55 28.17 39.12
N LYS A 26 -45.91 29.30 39.44
CA LYS A 26 -45.49 29.88 40.74
C LYS A 26 -44.57 29.13 41.73
N SER A 27 -43.36 29.68 41.78
CA SER A 27 -42.61 30.21 42.97
C SER A 27 -42.54 29.41 44.26
N HIS A 28 -41.32 29.03 44.62
CA HIS A 28 -40.78 29.31 45.98
C HIS A 28 -39.27 29.55 45.90
N ALA A 29 -38.84 30.66 46.47
CA ALA A 29 -37.43 31.05 46.63
C ALA A 29 -36.87 30.27 47.81
N SER A 30 -35.69 29.66 47.64
CA SER A 30 -34.77 29.37 48.76
C SER A 30 -33.34 29.65 48.27
N LYS A 31 -32.66 30.53 49.04
CA LYS A 31 -31.26 30.87 48.98
C LYS A 31 -30.43 29.66 49.38
N GLY A 32 -29.35 29.41 48.66
CA GLY A 32 -28.34 28.43 49.08
C GLY A 32 -27.25 28.29 48.06
N ASP A 33 -26.18 29.00 48.29
CA ASP A 33 -24.78 28.73 48.03
C ASP A 33 -24.27 28.51 46.60
N SER A 34 -23.43 29.45 46.26
CA SER A 34 -22.59 29.54 45.09
C SER A 34 -21.38 28.60 45.25
N SER A 35 -21.36 27.48 44.55
CA SER A 35 -20.13 26.81 44.17
C SER A 35 -20.05 26.78 42.65
N SER A 36 -19.23 27.70 42.13
CA SER A 36 -18.82 27.74 40.74
C SER A 36 -17.95 26.52 40.42
N GLU A 37 -18.54 25.42 39.97
CA GLU A 37 -17.83 24.43 39.19
C GLU A 37 -17.59 25.02 37.79
N SER A 38 -16.36 25.51 37.59
CA SER A 38 -15.82 25.77 36.26
C SER A 38 -15.65 24.43 35.55
N GLY A 39 -16.71 23.97 34.91
CA GLY A 39 -16.66 22.90 33.94
C GLY A 39 -15.74 23.32 32.81
N GLN A 40 -14.49 22.95 32.91
CA GLN A 40 -13.53 23.02 31.81
C GLN A 40 -14.05 22.07 30.72
N LYS A 41 -14.80 22.65 29.77
CA LYS A 41 -15.05 22.00 28.49
C LYS A 41 -13.68 21.80 27.85
N THR A 42 -13.11 20.60 28.01
CA THR A 42 -12.08 20.13 27.10
C THR A 42 -12.73 20.09 25.73
N GLU A 43 -12.51 21.11 24.91
CA GLU A 43 -12.74 21.07 23.48
C GLU A 43 -11.96 19.87 22.96
N SER A 44 -12.65 18.78 22.64
CA SER A 44 -12.07 17.70 21.85
C SER A 44 -11.64 18.33 20.53
N ALA A 45 -10.34 18.57 20.39
CA ALA A 45 -9.80 19.01 19.11
C ALA A 45 -10.34 18.08 18.03
N ALA A 46 -10.89 18.63 16.96
CA ALA A 46 -11.42 17.87 15.86
C ALA A 46 -10.33 16.96 15.31
N ARG A 47 -10.59 15.64 15.29
CA ARG A 47 -9.64 14.65 14.76
C ARG A 47 -9.56 14.81 13.25
N VAL A 48 -8.34 14.73 12.73
CA VAL A 48 -8.08 14.71 11.30
C VAL A 48 -8.00 13.25 10.85
N THR A 49 -8.84 12.86 9.90
CA THR A 49 -8.74 11.52 9.27
C THR A 49 -7.83 11.58 8.05
N VAL A 50 -6.89 10.64 7.96
CA VAL A 50 -6.00 10.44 6.80
C VAL A 50 -6.23 9.04 6.26
N LYS A 51 -6.65 8.94 5.00
CA LYS A 51 -6.83 7.67 4.28
C LYS A 51 -5.54 7.27 3.58
N LEU A 52 -4.97 6.15 3.98
CA LEU A 52 -3.75 5.59 3.40
C LEU A 52 -4.04 4.33 2.60
N GLY A 53 -3.85 4.38 1.29
CA GLY A 53 -3.96 3.21 0.41
C GLY A 53 -2.77 2.27 0.55
N VAL A 54 -3.04 1.00 0.76
CA VAL A 54 -2.05 -0.07 0.88
C VAL A 54 -2.47 -1.29 0.06
N VAL A 55 -1.51 -2.19 -0.28
CA VAL A 55 -1.81 -3.40 -1.06
C VAL A 55 -1.43 -4.65 -0.27
N GLY A 56 -2.46 -5.35 0.21
CA GLY A 56 -2.31 -6.57 0.99
C GLY A 56 -2.51 -6.39 2.49
N SER A 57 -2.72 -7.50 3.19
CA SER A 57 -3.10 -7.50 4.61
C SER A 57 -1.94 -7.25 5.56
N ILE A 58 -0.70 -7.55 5.15
CA ILE A 58 0.51 -7.34 5.97
C ILE A 58 0.70 -5.89 6.41
N TYR A 59 0.16 -4.95 5.65
CA TYR A 59 0.27 -3.52 5.98
C TYR A 59 -0.48 -3.13 7.26
N GLU A 60 -1.46 -3.91 7.72
CA GLU A 60 -2.09 -3.69 9.03
C GLU A 60 -1.06 -3.80 10.16
N ASP A 61 -0.18 -4.81 10.12
CA ASP A 61 0.88 -4.99 11.11
C ASP A 61 1.94 -3.90 10.98
N LEU A 62 2.39 -3.59 9.75
CA LEU A 62 3.44 -2.61 9.49
C LEU A 62 3.06 -1.20 9.95
N TRP A 63 1.79 -0.81 9.75
CA TRP A 63 1.28 0.51 10.09
C TRP A 63 0.70 0.61 11.50
N LYS A 64 0.56 -0.51 12.23
CA LYS A 64 -0.02 -0.52 13.57
C LYS A 64 0.66 0.44 14.55
N PRO A 65 2.01 0.47 14.68
CA PRO A 65 2.67 1.41 15.57
C PRO A 65 2.39 2.87 15.20
N ALA A 66 2.43 3.20 13.91
CA ALA A 66 2.14 4.54 13.42
C ALA A 66 0.69 4.97 13.70
N LYS A 67 -0.28 4.07 13.47
CA LYS A 67 -1.70 4.32 13.80
C LYS A 67 -1.89 4.63 15.29
N GLU A 68 -1.21 3.91 16.16
CA GLU A 68 -1.29 4.12 17.62
C GLU A 68 -0.68 5.45 18.03
N ALA A 69 0.50 5.80 17.50
CA ALA A 69 1.18 7.07 17.76
C ALA A 69 0.35 8.27 17.30
N LEU A 70 -0.18 8.22 16.08
CA LEU A 70 -0.96 9.29 15.46
C LEU A 70 -2.27 9.59 16.20
N LYS A 71 -2.91 8.56 16.79
CA LYS A 71 -4.10 8.77 17.63
C LYS A 71 -3.83 9.71 18.80
N GLY A 72 -2.64 9.65 19.38
CA GLY A 72 -2.19 10.56 20.44
C GLY A 72 -2.03 12.00 19.97
N GLU A 73 -1.85 12.22 18.69
CA GLU A 73 -1.70 13.52 18.04
C GLU A 73 -3.00 14.04 17.40
N GLY A 74 -4.13 13.37 17.62
CA GLY A 74 -5.42 13.74 17.05
C GLY A 74 -5.59 13.37 15.56
N ILE A 75 -4.73 12.49 15.02
CA ILE A 75 -4.82 11.99 13.65
C ILE A 75 -5.34 10.55 13.67
N ASP A 76 -6.41 10.29 12.90
CA ASP A 76 -6.96 8.96 12.69
C ASP A 76 -6.51 8.44 11.33
N LEU A 77 -5.54 7.51 11.33
CA LEU A 77 -5.02 6.90 10.11
C LEU A 77 -5.88 5.69 9.73
N GLU A 78 -6.61 5.81 8.64
CA GLU A 78 -7.46 4.77 8.06
C GLU A 78 -6.75 4.06 6.91
N LEU A 79 -6.52 2.75 7.02
CA LEU A 79 -5.95 1.97 5.94
C LEU A 79 -7.06 1.56 4.96
N VAL A 80 -6.86 1.90 3.67
CA VAL A 80 -7.71 1.48 2.56
C VAL A 80 -6.97 0.41 1.78
N GLN A 81 -7.44 -0.84 1.88
CA GLN A 81 -6.78 -1.98 1.25
C GLN A 81 -7.19 -2.13 -0.22
N PHE A 82 -6.19 -2.31 -1.07
CA PHE A 82 -6.32 -2.66 -2.48
C PHE A 82 -5.78 -4.07 -2.74
N SER A 83 -6.24 -4.69 -3.81
CA SER A 83 -5.84 -6.06 -4.20
C SER A 83 -4.80 -6.10 -5.33
N ASP A 84 -4.48 -4.96 -5.94
CA ASP A 84 -3.56 -4.84 -7.06
C ASP A 84 -2.73 -3.55 -6.98
N TYR A 85 -1.70 -3.44 -7.85
CA TYR A 85 -0.82 -2.27 -7.87
C TYR A 85 -1.30 -1.13 -8.78
N VAL A 86 -2.31 -1.36 -9.63
CA VAL A 86 -2.79 -0.37 -10.63
C VAL A 86 -3.71 0.65 -10.00
N THR A 87 -4.62 0.20 -9.12
CA THR A 87 -5.71 1.01 -8.59
C THR A 87 -5.26 2.11 -7.61
N PRO A 88 -4.27 1.90 -6.69
CA PRO A 88 -3.98 2.87 -5.63
C PRO A 88 -3.48 4.24 -6.11
N ASN A 89 -2.68 4.30 -7.18
CA ASN A 89 -2.21 5.59 -7.72
C ASN A 89 -3.33 6.38 -8.38
N ASN A 90 -4.28 5.70 -9.02
CA ASN A 90 -5.48 6.32 -9.56
C ASN A 90 -6.36 6.89 -8.43
N ALA A 91 -6.62 6.10 -7.38
CA ALA A 91 -7.37 6.53 -6.21
C ALA A 91 -6.72 7.73 -5.51
N LEU A 92 -5.37 7.75 -5.39
CA LEU A 92 -4.63 8.88 -4.84
C LEU A 92 -4.78 10.12 -5.72
N ALA A 93 -4.58 9.99 -7.03
CA ALA A 93 -4.66 11.11 -7.96
C ALA A 93 -6.08 11.74 -7.99
N ASN A 94 -7.12 10.92 -7.85
CA ASN A 94 -8.53 11.35 -7.83
C ASN A 94 -9.00 11.87 -6.45
N GLY A 95 -8.19 11.77 -5.39
CA GLY A 95 -8.56 12.23 -4.05
C GLY A 95 -9.48 11.29 -3.27
N GLU A 96 -9.59 10.03 -3.68
CA GLU A 96 -10.34 9.00 -2.96
C GLU A 96 -9.61 8.54 -1.70
N ILE A 97 -8.27 8.60 -1.73
CA ILE A 97 -7.36 8.44 -0.60
C ILE A 97 -6.41 9.65 -0.52
N ASP A 98 -5.80 9.86 0.62
CA ASP A 98 -4.91 10.99 0.89
C ASP A 98 -3.44 10.66 0.61
N LEU A 99 -3.03 9.46 0.94
CA LEU A 99 -1.69 8.92 0.77
C LEU A 99 -1.79 7.49 0.22
N ASN A 100 -0.69 6.99 -0.37
CA ASN A 100 -0.51 5.54 -0.53
C ASN A 100 0.90 5.09 -0.11
N SER A 101 1.01 3.82 0.29
CA SER A 101 2.27 3.19 0.68
C SER A 101 2.23 1.71 0.28
N PHE A 102 2.68 1.40 -0.94
CA PHE A 102 2.69 0.03 -1.48
C PHE A 102 3.76 -0.19 -2.54
N GLN A 103 4.32 0.88 -3.09
CA GLN A 103 5.13 0.89 -4.31
C GLN A 103 6.54 1.37 -4.05
N HIS A 104 7.47 0.96 -4.90
CA HIS A 104 8.83 1.47 -4.93
C HIS A 104 9.00 2.66 -5.90
N ARG A 105 10.13 3.37 -5.78
CA ARG A 105 10.41 4.62 -6.51
C ARG A 105 10.26 4.48 -8.02
N ILE A 106 10.86 3.44 -8.64
CA ILE A 106 10.81 3.28 -10.09
C ILE A 106 9.40 2.93 -10.59
N TYR A 107 8.58 2.23 -9.79
CA TYR A 107 7.18 1.99 -10.12
C TYR A 107 6.40 3.30 -10.10
N LEU A 108 6.52 4.11 -9.04
CA LEU A 108 5.90 5.43 -8.98
C LEU A 108 6.29 6.31 -10.17
N GLN A 109 7.58 6.35 -10.53
CA GLN A 109 8.05 7.15 -11.66
C GLN A 109 7.43 6.66 -12.99
N ASN A 110 7.40 5.34 -13.22
CA ASN A 110 6.75 4.76 -14.41
C ASN A 110 5.25 5.10 -14.50
N GLU A 111 4.54 5.09 -13.37
CA GLU A 111 3.13 5.48 -13.31
C GLU A 111 2.94 6.98 -13.60
N ILE A 112 3.80 7.84 -13.07
CA ILE A 112 3.78 9.27 -13.36
C ILE A 112 4.01 9.53 -14.86
N ASP A 113 5.02 8.87 -15.44
CA ASP A 113 5.38 9.05 -16.85
C ASP A 113 4.30 8.53 -17.79
N SER A 114 3.65 7.43 -17.41
CA SER A 114 2.62 6.77 -18.22
C SER A 114 1.25 7.45 -18.15
N HIS A 115 0.87 7.97 -16.98
CA HIS A 115 -0.48 8.47 -16.71
C HIS A 115 -0.53 9.97 -16.44
N GLY A 116 0.62 10.63 -16.25
CA GLY A 116 0.69 12.06 -15.95
C GLY A 116 0.21 12.44 -14.55
N TYR A 117 0.20 11.50 -13.61
CA TYR A 117 -0.22 11.73 -12.23
C TYR A 117 0.59 12.84 -11.57
N LYS A 118 -0.08 13.70 -10.81
CA LYS A 118 0.55 14.76 -10.00
C LYS A 118 0.69 14.29 -8.55
N ILE A 119 1.47 13.25 -8.37
CA ILE A 119 1.80 12.63 -7.09
C ILE A 119 3.31 12.55 -6.93
N GLN A 120 3.80 12.49 -5.71
CA GLN A 120 5.24 12.43 -5.44
C GLN A 120 5.55 11.65 -4.17
N ASN A 121 6.78 11.15 -4.06
CA ASN A 121 7.32 10.56 -2.85
C ASN A 121 7.50 11.61 -1.75
N ILE A 122 6.98 11.34 -0.56
CA ILE A 122 7.10 12.20 0.63
C ILE A 122 7.86 11.54 1.78
N GLY A 123 8.16 10.24 1.70
CA GLY A 123 8.91 9.50 2.71
C GLY A 123 9.24 8.09 2.27
N ASN A 124 10.46 7.63 2.52
CA ASN A 124 10.86 6.27 2.23
C ASN A 124 10.45 5.34 3.38
N THR A 125 10.20 4.07 3.07
CA THR A 125 9.74 3.10 4.06
C THR A 125 10.72 1.94 4.23
N PHE A 126 10.75 1.03 3.30
CA PHE A 126 11.58 -0.17 3.34
C PHE A 126 11.93 -0.67 1.94
N ILE A 127 12.90 -1.57 1.85
CA ILE A 127 13.05 -2.47 0.71
C ILE A 127 12.66 -3.88 1.14
N ILE A 128 12.05 -4.63 0.20
CA ILE A 128 11.61 -6.01 0.40
C ILE A 128 12.15 -6.86 -0.75
N PRO A 129 12.66 -8.09 -0.50
CA PRO A 129 13.20 -8.96 -1.54
C PRO A 129 12.12 -9.43 -2.51
N LEU A 130 12.53 -9.64 -3.76
CA LEU A 130 11.75 -10.22 -4.84
C LEU A 130 12.26 -11.64 -5.10
N ASN A 131 11.78 -12.62 -4.34
CA ASN A 131 12.32 -13.96 -4.31
C ASN A 131 11.70 -14.88 -5.37
N LEU A 132 12.48 -15.89 -5.79
CA LEU A 132 12.03 -17.01 -6.64
C LEU A 132 11.56 -18.17 -5.76
N TYR A 133 10.32 -18.57 -5.94
CA TYR A 133 9.68 -19.68 -5.21
C TYR A 133 9.31 -20.83 -6.14
N SER A 134 9.21 -22.03 -5.58
CA SER A 134 8.68 -23.23 -6.25
C SER A 134 7.95 -24.11 -5.25
N ARG A 135 6.88 -24.78 -5.71
CA ARG A 135 6.24 -25.88 -4.98
C ARG A 135 6.71 -27.25 -5.45
N LYS A 136 7.55 -27.30 -6.49
CA LYS A 136 7.98 -28.50 -7.18
C LYS A 136 9.47 -28.80 -6.99
N LEU A 137 10.27 -27.75 -6.72
CA LEU A 137 11.73 -27.81 -6.64
C LEU A 137 12.21 -27.25 -5.30
N SER A 138 13.34 -27.77 -4.82
CA SER A 138 13.99 -27.33 -3.57
C SER A 138 15.17 -26.38 -3.82
N SER A 139 15.63 -26.29 -5.06
CA SER A 139 16.77 -25.45 -5.45
C SER A 139 16.61 -24.94 -6.88
N VAL A 140 17.08 -23.73 -7.13
CA VAL A 140 17.14 -23.14 -8.48
C VAL A 140 17.96 -24.00 -9.46
N LYS A 141 18.91 -24.81 -8.96
CA LYS A 141 19.74 -25.71 -9.76
C LYS A 141 19.00 -26.91 -10.35
N GLU A 142 17.78 -27.17 -9.90
CA GLU A 142 16.92 -28.26 -10.40
C GLU A 142 16.08 -27.82 -11.61
N LEU A 143 16.04 -26.51 -11.93
CA LEU A 143 15.41 -26.01 -13.13
C LEU A 143 16.10 -26.54 -14.38
N LYS A 144 15.30 -26.95 -15.37
CA LYS A 144 15.73 -27.57 -16.62
C LYS A 144 15.00 -27.02 -17.82
N ASP A 145 15.46 -27.36 -19.00
CA ASP A 145 14.86 -26.98 -20.25
C ASP A 145 13.37 -27.40 -20.33
N GLY A 146 12.54 -26.46 -20.74
CA GLY A 146 11.10 -26.62 -20.84
C GLY A 146 10.30 -26.24 -19.59
N ASP A 147 10.96 -26.03 -18.44
CA ASP A 147 10.31 -25.54 -17.22
C ASP A 147 9.76 -24.12 -17.42
N THR A 148 8.60 -23.85 -16.81
CA THR A 148 7.96 -22.54 -16.87
C THR A 148 8.26 -21.74 -15.58
N VAL A 149 8.70 -20.48 -15.75
CA VAL A 149 8.95 -19.54 -14.66
C VAL A 149 8.07 -18.31 -14.86
N ALA A 150 7.16 -18.07 -13.91
CA ALA A 150 6.31 -16.87 -13.95
C ALA A 150 7.03 -15.67 -13.35
N ILE A 151 6.79 -14.49 -13.93
CA ILE A 151 7.29 -13.19 -13.45
C ILE A 151 6.17 -12.15 -13.50
N PRO A 152 6.27 -11.01 -12.76
CA PRO A 152 5.33 -9.90 -12.89
C PRO A 152 5.28 -9.31 -14.30
N ASP A 153 4.08 -8.94 -14.76
CA ASP A 153 3.83 -8.40 -16.11
C ASP A 153 4.04 -6.88 -16.22
N ASP A 154 4.21 -6.18 -15.09
CA ASP A 154 4.53 -4.76 -15.15
C ASP A 154 6.02 -4.53 -15.42
N LEU A 155 6.32 -3.46 -16.19
CA LEU A 155 7.69 -3.15 -16.66
C LEU A 155 8.73 -3.15 -15.54
N THR A 156 8.40 -2.63 -14.36
CA THR A 156 9.38 -2.38 -13.31
C THR A 156 9.64 -3.61 -12.45
N ASN A 157 8.59 -4.33 -12.05
CA ASN A 157 8.74 -5.59 -11.32
C ASN A 157 9.17 -6.73 -12.25
N GLY A 158 8.67 -6.78 -13.49
CA GLY A 158 9.14 -7.72 -14.52
C GLY A 158 10.63 -7.54 -14.81
N GLY A 159 11.08 -6.31 -15.01
CA GLY A 159 12.49 -5.99 -15.20
C GLY A 159 13.36 -6.37 -14.00
N ARG A 160 12.89 -6.13 -12.76
CA ARG A 160 13.57 -6.61 -11.54
C ARG A 160 13.59 -8.14 -11.45
N ALA A 161 12.49 -8.80 -11.81
CA ALA A 161 12.42 -10.27 -11.85
C ALA A 161 13.43 -10.87 -12.85
N LEU A 162 13.61 -10.26 -14.02
CA LEU A 162 14.62 -10.70 -14.98
C LEU A 162 16.04 -10.57 -14.41
N LYS A 163 16.35 -9.50 -13.66
CA LYS A 163 17.63 -9.36 -12.96
C LYS A 163 17.81 -10.44 -11.87
N VAL A 164 16.75 -10.83 -11.18
CA VAL A 164 16.79 -11.95 -10.22
C VAL A 164 17.08 -13.26 -10.94
N LEU A 165 16.46 -13.52 -12.11
CA LEU A 165 16.73 -14.70 -12.91
C LEU A 165 18.17 -14.72 -13.46
N GLU A 166 18.70 -13.57 -13.85
CA GLU A 166 20.11 -13.44 -14.26
C GLU A 166 21.05 -13.72 -13.09
N ALA A 167 20.82 -13.10 -11.92
CA ALA A 167 21.62 -13.35 -10.72
C ALA A 167 21.56 -14.81 -10.26
N ALA A 168 20.43 -15.50 -10.49
CA ALA A 168 20.26 -16.93 -10.27
C ALA A 168 21.00 -17.80 -11.32
N GLY A 169 21.57 -17.18 -12.37
CA GLY A 169 22.32 -17.86 -13.42
C GLY A 169 21.45 -18.55 -14.47
N LEU A 170 20.14 -18.25 -14.54
CA LEU A 170 19.20 -18.87 -15.47
C LEU A 170 19.22 -18.25 -16.85
N ILE A 171 19.45 -16.95 -16.93
CA ILE A 171 19.52 -16.16 -18.17
C ILE A 171 20.74 -15.24 -18.15
N ALA A 172 21.01 -14.58 -19.28
CA ALA A 172 21.87 -13.42 -19.36
C ALA A 172 21.15 -12.29 -20.09
N LEU A 173 21.19 -11.08 -19.54
CA LEU A 173 20.62 -9.88 -20.11
C LEU A 173 21.64 -9.13 -20.97
N ASP A 174 21.16 -8.32 -21.91
CA ASP A 174 21.98 -7.38 -22.63
C ASP A 174 22.59 -6.36 -21.65
N PRO A 175 23.93 -6.23 -21.53
CA PRO A 175 24.55 -5.28 -20.61
C PRO A 175 24.23 -3.81 -20.93
N ASN A 176 23.70 -3.53 -22.13
CA ASN A 176 23.23 -2.20 -22.53
C ASN A 176 21.72 -2.01 -22.36
N ALA A 177 21.01 -2.99 -21.80
CA ALA A 177 19.58 -2.85 -21.53
C ALA A 177 19.31 -1.67 -20.58
N ALA A 178 18.14 -1.06 -20.72
CA ALA A 178 17.66 -0.04 -19.79
C ALA A 178 17.56 -0.58 -18.36
N PHE A 179 17.40 0.31 -17.37
CA PHE A 179 17.29 -0.08 -15.96
C PHE A 179 16.18 -1.14 -15.74
N ASN A 180 15.07 -1.05 -16.47
CA ASN A 180 14.00 -2.05 -16.49
C ASN A 180 14.09 -2.86 -17.79
N PRO A 181 14.85 -3.98 -17.83
CA PRO A 181 14.90 -4.86 -18.99
C PRO A 181 13.56 -5.55 -19.22
N THR A 182 13.29 -5.91 -20.46
CA THR A 182 12.16 -6.75 -20.88
C THR A 182 12.67 -8.12 -21.34
N ILE A 183 11.78 -9.05 -21.63
CA ILE A 183 12.14 -10.38 -22.15
C ILE A 183 12.95 -10.27 -23.45
N ASP A 184 12.74 -9.23 -24.26
CA ASP A 184 13.49 -8.98 -25.48
C ASP A 184 14.97 -8.64 -25.23
N ASN A 185 15.33 -8.27 -24.01
CA ASN A 185 16.71 -8.02 -23.62
C ASN A 185 17.46 -9.28 -23.15
N ILE A 186 16.85 -10.45 -23.18
CA ILE A 186 17.51 -11.72 -22.87
C ILE A 186 18.38 -12.11 -24.08
N VAL A 187 19.69 -12.06 -23.90
CA VAL A 187 20.65 -12.45 -24.96
C VAL A 187 21.00 -13.94 -24.91
N LYS A 188 20.74 -14.59 -23.77
CA LYS A 188 21.03 -16.02 -23.61
C LYS A 188 20.14 -16.63 -22.54
N TYR A 189 19.63 -17.82 -22.81
CA TYR A 189 19.07 -18.73 -21.82
C TYR A 189 20.15 -19.74 -21.44
N ASN A 190 20.63 -19.70 -20.18
CA ASN A 190 21.58 -20.68 -19.65
C ASN A 190 20.89 -22.01 -19.33
N VAL A 191 19.59 -21.92 -18.98
CA VAL A 191 18.63 -23.01 -18.88
C VAL A 191 17.45 -22.64 -19.78
N GLY A 192 17.00 -23.55 -20.62
CA GLY A 192 15.93 -23.30 -21.61
C GLY A 192 14.53 -23.18 -20.97
N ILE A 193 14.40 -22.32 -19.96
CA ILE A 193 13.12 -22.00 -19.29
C ILE A 193 12.20 -21.23 -20.22
N LYS A 194 10.89 -21.36 -19.97
CA LYS A 194 9.86 -20.51 -20.57
C LYS A 194 9.46 -19.46 -19.54
N ILE A 195 9.53 -18.19 -19.90
CA ILE A 195 9.09 -17.09 -19.04
C ILE A 195 7.63 -16.79 -19.35
N GLU A 196 6.80 -16.72 -18.32
CA GLU A 196 5.38 -16.36 -18.39
C GLU A 196 5.14 -15.09 -17.55
N GLU A 197 4.66 -14.03 -18.21
CA GLU A 197 4.34 -12.76 -17.55
C GLU A 197 2.89 -12.81 -17.04
N LEU A 198 2.72 -12.61 -15.73
CA LEU A 198 1.44 -12.64 -15.04
C LEU A 198 1.29 -11.41 -14.13
N LYS A 199 0.05 -11.00 -13.88
CA LYS A 199 -0.22 -9.96 -12.89
C LYS A 199 0.37 -10.36 -11.53
N ALA A 200 1.09 -9.45 -10.88
CA ALA A 200 1.83 -9.73 -9.66
C ALA A 200 0.96 -10.38 -8.56
N ASN A 201 -0.30 -9.95 -8.42
CA ASN A 201 -1.24 -10.49 -7.44
C ASN A 201 -1.74 -11.91 -7.77
N VAL A 202 -1.59 -12.38 -9.01
CA VAL A 202 -2.01 -13.72 -9.45
C VAL A 202 -0.90 -14.74 -9.26
N ILE A 203 0.37 -14.31 -9.32
CA ILE A 203 1.54 -15.20 -9.32
C ILE A 203 1.56 -16.18 -8.13
N PRO A 204 1.28 -15.79 -6.87
CA PRO A 204 1.32 -16.75 -5.77
C PRO A 204 0.37 -17.93 -5.95
N SER A 205 -0.82 -17.69 -6.50
CA SER A 205 -1.78 -18.77 -6.79
C SER A 205 -1.38 -19.63 -7.98
N ALA A 206 -0.65 -19.06 -8.96
CA ALA A 206 -0.15 -19.78 -10.13
C ALA A 206 1.03 -20.71 -9.83
N LEU A 207 1.62 -20.68 -8.60
CA LEU A 207 2.77 -21.53 -8.22
C LEU A 207 2.48 -23.04 -8.32
N SER A 208 1.22 -23.48 -8.29
CA SER A 208 0.84 -24.88 -8.53
C SER A 208 0.97 -25.28 -10.00
N ASP A 209 0.79 -24.34 -10.91
CA ASP A 209 0.69 -24.57 -12.35
C ASP A 209 2.06 -24.45 -13.03
N VAL A 210 2.86 -23.47 -12.63
CA VAL A 210 4.22 -23.25 -13.15
C VAL A 210 5.27 -24.07 -12.39
N THR A 211 6.52 -24.11 -12.90
CA THR A 211 7.62 -24.79 -12.20
C THR A 211 8.19 -23.93 -11.08
N ALA A 212 8.35 -22.62 -11.33
CA ALA A 212 8.78 -21.64 -10.34
C ALA A 212 8.17 -20.26 -10.65
N ALA A 213 8.23 -19.32 -9.72
CA ALA A 213 7.76 -17.96 -9.94
C ALA A 213 8.55 -16.96 -9.10
N VAL A 214 8.83 -15.79 -9.67
CA VAL A 214 9.34 -14.63 -8.96
C VAL A 214 8.15 -13.88 -8.37
N VAL A 215 8.09 -13.78 -7.03
CA VAL A 215 6.91 -13.29 -6.30
C VAL A 215 7.24 -12.03 -5.53
N ASN A 216 6.45 -10.98 -5.70
CA ASN A 216 6.56 -9.75 -4.91
C ASN A 216 6.36 -10.03 -3.43
N GLY A 217 7.21 -9.43 -2.59
CA GLY A 217 7.33 -9.80 -1.18
C GLY A 217 6.06 -9.66 -0.36
N ASN A 218 5.25 -8.60 -0.57
CA ASN A 218 3.96 -8.45 0.11
C ASN A 218 2.98 -9.57 -0.27
N TYR A 219 2.87 -9.89 -1.57
CA TYR A 219 2.00 -11.00 -2.03
C TYR A 219 2.53 -12.35 -1.58
N ALA A 220 3.85 -12.54 -1.49
CA ALA A 220 4.43 -13.77 -0.94
C ALA A 220 4.00 -13.98 0.51
N LEU A 221 4.13 -12.95 1.35
CA LEU A 221 3.75 -13.00 2.77
C LEU A 221 2.24 -13.18 2.96
N ASP A 222 1.40 -12.44 2.23
CA ASP A 222 -0.06 -12.57 2.28
C ASP A 222 -0.54 -13.97 1.86
N PHE A 223 0.19 -14.61 0.95
CA PHE A 223 -0.09 -15.99 0.52
C PHE A 223 0.48 -17.05 1.46
N GLY A 224 1.23 -16.63 2.49
CA GLY A 224 1.85 -17.52 3.48
C GLY A 224 3.15 -18.17 3.03
N LEU A 225 3.81 -17.66 1.96
CA LEU A 225 5.14 -18.11 1.57
C LEU A 225 6.18 -17.58 2.55
N LYS A 226 7.07 -18.45 3.00
CA LYS A 226 8.15 -18.05 3.89
C LYS A 226 9.42 -17.74 3.12
N THR A 227 10.23 -16.84 3.66
CA THR A 227 11.50 -16.43 3.04
C THR A 227 12.49 -17.60 2.87
N ASP A 228 12.47 -18.56 3.80
CA ASP A 228 13.33 -19.74 3.78
C ASP A 228 12.86 -20.81 2.78
N GLU A 229 11.62 -20.73 2.29
CA GLU A 229 11.07 -21.58 1.24
C GLU A 229 11.47 -21.12 -0.18
N ALA A 230 12.08 -19.95 -0.32
CA ALA A 230 12.55 -19.46 -1.62
C ALA A 230 13.70 -20.32 -2.15
N ILE A 231 13.58 -20.80 -3.38
CA ILE A 231 14.64 -21.57 -4.07
C ILE A 231 15.79 -20.69 -4.55
N TYR A 232 15.57 -19.37 -4.64
CA TYR A 232 16.57 -18.33 -4.82
C TYR A 232 16.11 -17.04 -4.13
N LYS A 233 17.01 -16.43 -3.35
CA LYS A 233 16.74 -15.18 -2.63
C LYS A 233 17.33 -14.00 -3.38
N ASP A 234 16.53 -12.96 -3.58
CA ASP A 234 17.01 -11.67 -4.08
C ASP A 234 18.05 -11.09 -3.11
N SER A 235 19.24 -10.82 -3.61
CA SER A 235 20.35 -10.25 -2.85
C SER A 235 20.63 -8.78 -3.19
N VAL A 236 19.91 -8.19 -4.14
CA VAL A 236 20.10 -6.81 -4.59
C VAL A 236 19.13 -5.91 -3.83
N LEU A 237 19.52 -5.56 -2.59
CA LEU A 237 18.66 -4.84 -1.64
C LEU A 237 19.18 -3.43 -1.29
N ASP A 238 20.20 -2.93 -2.01
CA ASP A 238 20.82 -1.61 -1.82
C ASP A 238 20.46 -0.59 -2.92
N VAL A 239 19.64 -0.98 -3.89
CA VAL A 239 19.22 -0.17 -5.05
C VAL A 239 18.07 0.76 -4.67
N GLU A 240 18.32 2.08 -4.68
CA GLU A 240 17.33 3.09 -4.24
C GLU A 240 16.05 3.10 -5.07
N GLU A 241 16.12 2.75 -6.36
CA GLU A 241 14.96 2.66 -7.25
C GLU A 241 13.92 1.65 -6.76
N TYR A 242 14.34 0.65 -5.97
CA TYR A 242 13.47 -0.36 -5.39
C TYR A 242 13.03 -0.05 -3.94
N TRP A 243 13.40 1.12 -3.39
CA TRP A 243 12.92 1.54 -2.08
C TRP A 243 11.44 1.88 -2.13
N ASN A 244 10.68 1.24 -1.25
CA ASN A 244 9.27 1.55 -1.07
C ASN A 244 9.10 2.91 -0.38
N LEU A 245 7.92 3.51 -0.58
CA LEU A 245 7.69 4.90 -0.23
C LEU A 245 6.25 5.16 0.22
N ILE A 246 6.04 6.36 0.71
CA ILE A 246 4.74 6.99 0.92
C ILE A 246 4.59 8.07 -0.15
N ALA A 247 3.50 8.03 -0.90
CA ALA A 247 3.19 9.04 -1.92
C ALA A 247 2.00 9.90 -1.52
N ALA A 248 2.05 11.18 -1.92
CA ALA A 248 0.99 12.16 -1.76
C ALA A 248 0.73 12.91 -3.07
N ARG A 249 -0.44 13.55 -3.22
CA ARG A 249 -0.68 14.51 -4.29
C ARG A 249 0.20 15.75 -4.09
N THR A 250 0.82 16.23 -5.20
CA THR A 250 1.64 17.44 -5.17
C THR A 250 0.88 18.67 -4.66
N ALA A 251 -0.38 18.82 -5.08
CA ALA A 251 -1.24 19.94 -4.67
C ALA A 251 -1.54 19.96 -3.17
N ASP A 252 -1.62 18.79 -2.51
CA ASP A 252 -1.87 18.73 -1.07
C ASP A 252 -0.69 19.25 -0.24
N LEU A 253 0.51 19.23 -0.81
CA LEU A 253 1.73 19.72 -0.15
C LEU A 253 1.89 21.24 -0.25
N GLU A 254 1.07 21.91 -1.07
CA GLU A 254 0.98 23.37 -1.12
C GLU A 254 0.17 23.91 0.06
N ASP A 255 -0.68 23.08 0.68
CA ASP A 255 -1.42 23.39 1.91
C ASP A 255 -0.53 23.05 3.12
N PRO A 256 -0.08 24.05 3.91
CA PRO A 256 0.84 23.83 5.01
C PRO A 256 0.25 22.95 6.13
N ASP A 257 -1.06 22.98 6.34
CA ASP A 257 -1.73 22.19 7.37
C ASP A 257 -1.75 20.71 6.96
N LYS A 258 -2.06 20.42 5.71
CA LYS A 258 -1.98 19.05 5.15
C LYS A 258 -0.54 18.54 5.13
N ALA A 259 0.40 19.36 4.68
CA ALA A 259 1.82 18.98 4.63
C ALA A 259 2.33 18.62 6.03
N ALA A 260 1.96 19.39 7.07
CA ALA A 260 2.32 19.11 8.44
C ALA A 260 1.70 17.79 8.96
N VAL A 261 0.46 17.48 8.60
CA VAL A 261 -0.18 16.21 8.93
C VAL A 261 0.53 15.05 8.25
N TYR A 262 0.86 15.16 6.97
CA TYR A 262 1.55 14.10 6.22
C TYR A 262 2.98 13.87 6.72
N GLU A 263 3.68 14.93 7.14
CA GLU A 263 4.99 14.81 7.79
C GLU A 263 4.90 13.98 9.09
N LYS A 264 3.84 14.19 9.88
CA LYS A 264 3.60 13.37 11.08
C LYS A 264 3.35 11.91 10.73
N VAL A 265 2.60 11.63 9.66
CA VAL A 265 2.36 10.24 9.19
C VAL A 265 3.67 9.58 8.78
N VAL A 266 4.53 10.28 8.01
CA VAL A 266 5.86 9.78 7.63
C VAL A 266 6.71 9.48 8.85
N LYS A 267 6.81 10.43 9.79
CA LYS A 267 7.61 10.27 11.03
C LYS A 267 7.09 9.16 11.93
N ALA A 268 5.77 8.99 12.02
CA ALA A 268 5.17 7.92 12.81
C ALA A 268 5.50 6.53 12.25
N PHE A 269 5.56 6.40 10.91
CA PHE A 269 6.01 5.16 10.29
C PHE A 269 7.53 4.94 10.49
N GLN A 270 8.33 5.98 10.29
CA GLN A 270 9.80 5.93 10.41
C GLN A 270 10.23 5.93 11.90
N SER A 271 9.75 4.98 12.67
CA SER A 271 9.93 4.88 14.12
C SER A 271 10.64 3.59 14.53
N PRO A 272 11.31 3.57 15.70
CA PRO A 272 11.88 2.35 16.26
C PRO A 272 10.83 1.24 16.46
N GLU A 273 9.59 1.59 16.75
CA GLU A 273 8.48 0.67 16.94
C GLU A 273 8.13 -0.06 15.62
N THR A 274 8.15 0.65 14.49
CA THR A 274 7.98 0.05 13.15
C THR A 274 9.17 -0.84 12.81
N GLU A 275 10.41 -0.39 13.07
CA GLU A 275 11.61 -1.22 12.85
C GLU A 275 11.57 -2.50 13.69
N LYS A 276 11.00 -2.44 14.89
CA LYS A 276 10.79 -3.62 15.73
C LYS A 276 9.84 -4.64 15.07
N ILE A 277 8.77 -4.19 14.41
CA ILE A 277 7.90 -5.08 13.62
C ILE A 277 8.68 -5.76 12.49
N PHE A 278 9.52 -5.01 11.76
CA PHE A 278 10.37 -5.58 10.70
C PHE A 278 11.25 -6.72 11.21
N ASN A 279 11.84 -6.56 12.39
CA ASN A 279 12.76 -7.52 12.99
C ASN A 279 12.05 -8.68 13.70
N ASP A 280 11.11 -8.37 14.61
CA ASP A 280 10.53 -9.37 15.50
C ASP A 280 9.42 -10.18 14.84
N THR A 281 8.60 -9.55 14.00
CA THR A 281 7.47 -10.22 13.35
C THR A 281 7.90 -10.85 12.02
N TYR A 282 8.73 -10.14 11.25
CA TYR A 282 9.10 -10.54 9.89
C TYR A 282 10.57 -10.98 9.74
N GLY A 283 11.31 -11.12 10.87
CA GLY A 283 12.68 -11.65 10.86
C GLY A 283 13.66 -10.86 10.01
N GLY A 284 13.47 -9.53 9.85
CA GLY A 284 14.31 -8.68 9.02
C GLY A 284 13.99 -8.78 7.52
N TYR A 285 12.84 -9.32 7.14
CA TYR A 285 12.43 -9.39 5.73
C TYR A 285 12.19 -8.01 5.12
N PHE A 286 11.70 -7.06 5.92
CA PHE A 286 11.64 -5.64 5.60
C PHE A 286 12.90 -4.96 6.10
N ILE A 287 13.60 -4.25 5.22
CA ILE A 287 14.82 -3.52 5.56
C ILE A 287 14.51 -2.03 5.44
N LYS A 288 14.64 -1.28 6.54
CA LYS A 288 14.41 0.16 6.53
C LYS A 288 15.40 0.86 5.59
N VAL A 289 14.91 1.85 4.83
CA VAL A 289 15.74 2.61 3.88
C VAL A 289 15.35 4.08 3.87
N GLY A 290 16.36 4.95 3.79
CA GLY A 290 16.18 6.39 3.57
C GLY A 290 15.36 7.12 4.64
N TRP A 291 15.32 6.63 5.88
CA TRP A 291 14.60 7.29 6.98
C TRP A 291 15.30 8.56 7.49
N ASP A 292 16.55 8.75 7.11
CA ASP A 292 17.35 9.96 7.35
C ASP A 292 17.10 11.07 6.31
N GLN A 293 16.36 10.76 5.24
CA GLN A 293 16.03 11.72 4.17
C GLN A 293 14.71 12.44 4.51
N ASN A 294 14.77 13.76 4.67
CA ASN A 294 13.55 14.57 4.79
C ASN A 294 13.09 15.05 3.40
N LEU A 295 12.15 14.33 2.80
CA LEU A 295 11.63 14.63 1.45
C LEU A 295 10.54 15.71 1.46
N LEU A 296 10.08 16.15 2.63
CA LEU A 296 9.12 17.24 2.80
C LEU A 296 9.79 18.57 3.20
N ALA A 297 11.09 18.58 3.53
CA ALA A 297 11.83 19.81 3.76
C ALA A 297 11.92 20.60 2.43
N LYS A 298 11.40 21.83 2.44
CA LYS A 298 11.55 22.81 1.35
C LYS A 298 12.87 23.56 1.48
#